data_9d89c9724cdb1eee32974c1d99259dcb
#
_entry.id   9d89c9724cdb1eee32974c1d99259dcb
#
_cell.length_a   1.000
_cell.length_b   1.000
_cell.length_c   1.000
_cell.angle_alpha   90.00
_cell.angle_beta   90.00
_cell.angle_gamma   90.00
#
_symmetry.space_group_name_H-M   'P 1'
#
loop_
_entity.id
_entity.type
_entity.pdbx_description
1 polymer ?
#
loop_
_entity_poly.entity_id
_entity_poly.type
_entity_poly.pdbx_seq_one_letter_code
_entity_poly.pdbx_strand_id
1 'polypeptide(L)'
;ETLAGLSQEDAREVLLHKVDEELTHEKAVRVAAYETDLKENCDNIARNLIGQAVSRCAADHCSETTVSVVPLPSDEMKGRIIGREGRNIRALETATGVDLIIDDTPEAITLSSFDQTRREVARMTLERLIGDGRIHPARIEETVEKCRHDLELQMKREGERAVMELGIHGLHPDLIKLIGRLKYRTSFGQNALTHSMEVAWVAGLLAGEMGVNVTMARRAGLLHDIGKALDHEIEGSHVQIGVDICRKYKENTQIIHAIEAHHGDVEPKTPLAFIIQAADAISAARPGARRENVESYVKRLEKLEEISSSFEGVEQAFAVQAGREVRILVKTDVISDDQVILLARAIAKKIEDTLDYPGQIKVNVIRESRAVEYANKAFSAGCRVFCTAACFFAPKRLHFPLKKVSWMQKKAKSNDPGTERSIVL
;
A
#
# COMPACT_ATOMS: atom_id res chain seq x y z
N GLU A 1 -41.36 -54.99 23.49
CA GLU A 1 -42.41 -54.29 24.28
C GLU A 1 -42.63 -54.98 25.64
N THR A 2 -42.63 -56.29 25.75
CA THR A 2 -42.98 -57.03 26.99
C THR A 2 -41.87 -57.10 28.03
N LEU A 3 -40.62 -56.82 27.71
CA LEU A 3 -39.49 -56.92 28.65
C LEU A 3 -38.95 -55.54 29.17
N ALA A 4 -39.23 -54.40 28.47
CA ALA A 4 -38.73 -53.12 28.85
C ALA A 4 -39.81 -52.09 29.23
N GLY A 5 -41.13 -52.43 29.03
CA GLY A 5 -42.24 -51.51 29.32
C GLY A 5 -42.28 -50.25 28.47
N LEU A 6 -41.51 -50.22 27.38
CA LEU A 6 -41.41 -49.08 26.46
C LEU A 6 -42.21 -49.39 25.17
N SER A 7 -42.89 -48.40 24.64
CA SER A 7 -43.44 -48.51 23.28
C SER A 7 -42.31 -48.55 22.24
N GLN A 8 -42.62 -49.00 21.02
CA GLN A 8 -41.65 -49.06 19.93
C GLN A 8 -41.14 -47.66 19.55
N GLU A 9 -41.95 -46.61 19.72
CA GLU A 9 -41.59 -45.20 19.50
C GLU A 9 -40.70 -44.67 20.60
N ASP A 10 -41.00 -44.93 21.87
CA ASP A 10 -40.18 -44.54 23.02
C ASP A 10 -38.80 -45.21 22.97
N ALA A 11 -38.72 -46.50 22.59
CA ALA A 11 -37.46 -47.19 22.43
C ALA A 11 -36.60 -46.60 21.30
N ARG A 12 -37.24 -46.14 20.23
CA ARG A 12 -36.52 -45.45 19.13
C ARG A 12 -36.00 -44.10 19.54
N GLU A 13 -36.79 -43.31 20.29
CA GLU A 13 -36.34 -42.01 20.82
C GLU A 13 -35.15 -42.15 21.76
N VAL A 14 -35.18 -43.11 22.68
CA VAL A 14 -34.09 -43.40 23.60
C VAL A 14 -32.81 -43.82 22.85
N LEU A 15 -32.97 -44.61 21.78
CA LEU A 15 -31.83 -45.01 20.93
C LEU A 15 -31.23 -43.82 20.16
N LEU A 16 -32.08 -42.98 19.58
CA LEU A 16 -31.64 -41.79 18.86
C LEU A 16 -30.94 -40.81 19.80
N HIS A 17 -31.46 -40.59 21.01
CA HIS A 17 -30.85 -39.76 22.00
C HIS A 17 -29.46 -40.26 22.41
N LYS A 18 -29.28 -41.56 22.63
CA LYS A 18 -28.00 -42.19 22.91
C LYS A 18 -26.99 -42.02 21.76
N VAL A 19 -27.43 -42.22 20.53
CA VAL A 19 -26.60 -42.01 19.33
C VAL A 19 -26.16 -40.57 19.20
N ASP A 20 -27.07 -39.61 19.47
CA ASP A 20 -26.74 -38.18 19.41
C ASP A 20 -25.76 -37.77 20.51
N GLU A 21 -25.88 -38.33 21.73
CA GLU A 21 -24.91 -38.10 22.80
C GLU A 21 -23.54 -38.68 22.45
N GLU A 22 -23.44 -39.90 21.92
CA GLU A 22 -22.18 -40.53 21.48
C GLU A 22 -21.53 -39.74 20.32
N LEU A 23 -22.34 -39.32 19.32
CA LEU A 23 -21.90 -38.51 18.20
C LEU A 23 -21.40 -37.12 18.66
N THR A 24 -22.07 -36.53 19.64
CA THR A 24 -21.64 -35.23 20.20
C THR A 24 -20.32 -35.34 20.93
N HIS A 25 -20.12 -36.41 21.71
CA HIS A 25 -18.88 -36.72 22.38
C HIS A 25 -17.76 -37.00 21.38
N GLU A 26 -17.97 -37.79 20.34
CA GLU A 26 -16.98 -38.09 19.32
C GLU A 26 -16.58 -36.85 18.53
N LYS A 27 -17.53 -35.98 18.18
CA LYS A 27 -17.27 -34.70 17.56
C LYS A 27 -16.40 -33.80 18.45
N ALA A 28 -16.72 -33.70 19.74
CA ALA A 28 -15.92 -32.90 20.69
C ALA A 28 -14.48 -33.41 20.82
N VAL A 29 -14.29 -34.74 20.86
CA VAL A 29 -12.94 -35.35 20.91
C VAL A 29 -12.16 -35.06 19.62
N ARG A 30 -12.81 -35.17 18.45
CA ARG A 30 -12.16 -34.87 17.17
C ARG A 30 -11.80 -33.39 17.02
N VAL A 31 -12.66 -32.47 17.47
CA VAL A 31 -12.39 -31.02 17.48
C VAL A 31 -11.22 -30.72 18.39
N ALA A 32 -11.19 -31.25 19.61
CA ALA A 32 -10.08 -31.06 20.54
C ALA A 32 -8.76 -31.61 20.02
N ALA A 33 -8.76 -32.77 19.38
CA ALA A 33 -7.58 -33.35 18.74
C ALA A 33 -7.09 -32.46 17.58
N TYR A 34 -8.00 -31.97 16.75
CA TYR A 34 -7.67 -31.07 15.64
C TYR A 34 -7.14 -29.72 16.11
N GLU A 35 -7.73 -29.14 17.18
CA GLU A 35 -7.22 -27.89 17.79
C GLU A 35 -5.82 -28.06 18.36
N THR A 36 -5.49 -29.23 18.92
CA THR A 36 -4.16 -29.54 19.45
C THR A 36 -3.16 -29.67 18.30
N ASP A 37 -3.48 -30.41 17.26
CA ASP A 37 -2.66 -30.58 16.07
C ASP A 37 -2.43 -29.22 15.35
N LEU A 38 -3.47 -28.39 15.26
CA LEU A 38 -3.37 -27.03 14.73
C LEU A 38 -2.42 -26.15 15.53
N LYS A 39 -2.49 -26.20 16.86
CA LYS A 39 -1.57 -25.44 17.74
C LYS A 39 -0.13 -25.89 17.58
N GLU A 40 0.12 -27.21 17.51
CA GLU A 40 1.47 -27.76 17.36
C GLU A 40 2.08 -27.48 15.98
N ASN A 41 1.25 -27.44 14.93
CA ASN A 41 1.72 -27.24 13.55
C ASN A 41 1.59 -25.77 13.08
N CYS A 42 0.91 -24.89 13.81
CA CYS A 42 0.64 -23.51 13.42
C CYS A 42 1.91 -22.73 13.08
N ASP A 43 2.94 -22.85 13.89
CA ASP A 43 4.23 -22.17 13.67
C ASP A 43 4.95 -22.65 12.41
N ASN A 44 4.87 -23.96 12.12
CA ASN A 44 5.49 -24.51 10.93
C ASN A 44 4.76 -24.11 9.65
N ILE A 45 3.42 -24.10 9.70
CA ILE A 45 2.58 -23.64 8.59
C ILE A 45 2.80 -22.15 8.35
N ALA A 46 2.82 -21.34 9.41
CA ALA A 46 3.08 -19.91 9.33
C ALA A 46 4.46 -19.60 8.72
N ARG A 47 5.52 -20.28 9.18
CA ARG A 47 6.88 -20.12 8.61
C ARG A 47 6.94 -20.49 7.14
N ASN A 48 6.27 -21.57 6.73
CA ASN A 48 6.24 -22.00 5.33
C ASN A 48 5.47 -20.99 4.46
N LEU A 49 4.33 -20.46 4.93
CA LEU A 49 3.57 -19.44 4.22
C LEU A 49 4.36 -18.13 4.10
N ILE A 50 5.00 -17.70 5.20
CA ILE A 50 5.88 -16.52 5.18
C ILE A 50 7.04 -16.73 4.22
N GLY A 51 7.69 -17.91 4.24
CA GLY A 51 8.77 -18.25 3.33
C GLY A 51 8.36 -18.20 1.85
N GLN A 52 7.16 -18.69 1.53
CA GLN A 52 6.62 -18.62 0.17
C GLN A 52 6.26 -17.18 -0.23
N ALA A 53 5.67 -16.39 0.67
CA ALA A 53 5.34 -14.99 0.43
C ALA A 53 6.61 -14.16 0.19
N VAL A 54 7.61 -14.31 1.05
CA VAL A 54 8.93 -13.65 0.91
C VAL A 54 9.57 -14.02 -0.43
N SER A 55 9.57 -15.30 -0.81
CA SER A 55 10.15 -15.74 -2.08
C SER A 55 9.48 -15.14 -3.31
N ARG A 56 8.15 -14.92 -3.26
CA ARG A 56 7.40 -14.32 -4.38
C ARG A 56 7.61 -12.82 -4.50
N CYS A 57 7.70 -12.11 -3.37
CA CYS A 57 7.78 -10.66 -3.35
C CYS A 57 9.22 -10.11 -3.31
N ALA A 58 10.22 -10.97 -3.03
CA ALA A 58 11.60 -10.53 -2.79
C ALA A 58 12.23 -9.83 -3.99
N ALA A 59 12.00 -10.33 -5.21
CA ALA A 59 12.61 -9.76 -6.41
C ALA A 59 12.08 -8.36 -6.73
N ASP A 60 10.76 -8.19 -6.69
CA ASP A 60 10.10 -6.90 -7.00
C ASP A 60 10.42 -5.84 -5.95
N HIS A 61 10.36 -6.20 -4.67
CA HIS A 61 10.67 -5.29 -3.58
C HIS A 61 12.15 -4.89 -3.58
N CYS A 62 13.06 -5.80 -3.91
CA CYS A 62 14.49 -5.51 -3.98
C CYS A 62 14.80 -4.51 -5.08
N SER A 63 14.21 -4.63 -6.26
CA SER A 63 14.52 -3.73 -7.39
C SER A 63 14.08 -2.28 -7.13
N GLU A 64 12.97 -2.05 -6.45
CA GLU A 64 12.48 -0.70 -6.15
C GLU A 64 13.29 0.04 -5.07
N THR A 65 13.80 -0.68 -4.10
CA THR A 65 14.47 -0.09 -2.94
C THR A 65 15.97 0.03 -3.10
N THR A 66 16.59 -0.75 -3.98
CA THR A 66 18.06 -0.85 -4.09
C THR A 66 18.66 -0.12 -5.27
N VAL A 67 17.86 0.37 -6.22
CA VAL A 67 18.35 0.99 -7.46
C VAL A 67 18.06 2.47 -7.53
N SER A 68 18.96 3.24 -8.14
CA SER A 68 18.74 4.64 -8.51
C SER A 68 19.29 4.88 -9.92
N VAL A 69 18.55 5.60 -10.75
CA VAL A 69 18.95 5.91 -12.12
C VAL A 69 19.49 7.34 -12.19
N VAL A 70 20.64 7.51 -12.83
CA VAL A 70 21.26 8.81 -13.10
C VAL A 70 21.19 9.09 -14.60
N PRO A 71 20.47 10.16 -15.02
CA PRO A 71 20.39 10.52 -16.42
C PRO A 71 21.74 11.09 -16.93
N LEU A 72 22.09 10.75 -18.16
CA LEU A 72 23.28 11.24 -18.85
C LEU A 72 22.89 12.21 -19.95
N PRO A 73 23.68 13.24 -20.22
CA PRO A 73 23.42 14.17 -21.34
C PRO A 73 23.67 13.55 -22.70
N SER A 74 24.44 12.46 -22.79
CA SER A 74 24.67 11.65 -24.01
C SER A 74 25.27 10.29 -23.66
N ASP A 75 25.07 9.29 -24.54
CA ASP A 75 25.66 7.96 -24.36
C ASP A 75 27.20 7.94 -24.41
N GLU A 76 27.83 8.93 -25.06
CA GLU A 76 29.30 9.08 -25.04
C GLU A 76 29.86 9.23 -23.63
N MET A 77 29.07 9.75 -22.71
CA MET A 77 29.46 9.92 -21.31
C MET A 77 29.69 8.57 -20.61
N LYS A 78 28.97 7.48 -21.01
CA LYS A 78 29.18 6.14 -20.51
C LYS A 78 30.64 5.69 -20.64
N GLY A 79 31.22 5.89 -21.85
CA GLY A 79 32.62 5.55 -22.10
C GLY A 79 33.61 6.33 -21.24
N ARG A 80 33.32 7.61 -20.92
CA ARG A 80 34.14 8.44 -20.05
C ARG A 80 34.03 8.01 -18.58
N ILE A 81 32.86 7.61 -18.14
CA ILE A 81 32.61 7.10 -16.78
C ILE A 81 33.29 5.75 -16.61
N ILE A 82 33.25 4.86 -17.59
CA ILE A 82 33.98 3.60 -17.56
C ILE A 82 35.50 3.86 -17.53
N GLY A 83 35.98 4.72 -18.41
CA GLY A 83 37.39 5.01 -18.57
C GLY A 83 38.20 3.87 -19.20
N ARG A 84 39.49 4.12 -19.47
CA ARG A 84 40.34 3.08 -20.04
C ARG A 84 40.44 1.88 -19.12
N GLU A 85 40.15 0.68 -19.64
CA GLU A 85 40.18 -0.58 -18.88
C GLU A 85 39.31 -0.59 -17.62
N GLY A 86 38.26 0.24 -17.58
CA GLY A 86 37.35 0.33 -16.45
C GLY A 86 37.94 1.01 -15.19
N ARG A 87 39.00 1.79 -15.31
CA ARG A 87 39.68 2.39 -14.14
C ARG A 87 38.84 3.40 -13.39
N ASN A 88 37.97 4.17 -14.09
CA ASN A 88 37.16 5.20 -13.46
C ASN A 88 35.96 4.57 -12.75
N ILE A 89 35.28 3.61 -13.37
CA ILE A 89 34.16 2.88 -12.75
C ILE A 89 34.64 2.15 -11.49
N ARG A 90 35.76 1.43 -11.55
CA ARG A 90 36.32 0.76 -10.37
C ARG A 90 36.69 1.73 -9.25
N ALA A 91 37.25 2.89 -9.57
CA ALA A 91 37.54 3.93 -8.57
C ALA A 91 36.26 4.44 -7.90
N LEU A 92 35.18 4.64 -8.67
CA LEU A 92 33.88 5.09 -8.14
C LEU A 92 33.24 4.02 -7.26
N GLU A 93 33.18 2.77 -7.72
CA GLU A 93 32.65 1.64 -6.95
C GLU A 93 33.43 1.40 -5.65
N THR A 94 34.77 1.45 -5.71
CA THR A 94 35.61 1.31 -4.52
C THR A 94 35.42 2.46 -3.53
N ALA A 95 35.31 3.70 -4.01
CA ALA A 95 35.18 4.88 -3.15
C ALA A 95 33.78 4.99 -2.52
N THR A 96 32.72 4.56 -3.22
CA THR A 96 31.32 4.69 -2.76
C THR A 96 30.79 3.42 -2.12
N GLY A 97 31.28 2.24 -2.52
CA GLY A 97 30.72 0.94 -2.16
C GLY A 97 29.35 0.68 -2.82
N VAL A 98 29.15 1.22 -4.04
CA VAL A 98 27.91 1.12 -4.84
C VAL A 98 28.27 0.54 -6.19
N ASP A 99 27.53 -0.46 -6.66
CA ASP A 99 27.71 -1.05 -7.98
C ASP A 99 27.10 -0.15 -9.06
N LEU A 100 27.86 0.07 -10.15
CA LEU A 100 27.42 0.82 -11.31
C LEU A 100 27.06 -0.14 -12.43
N ILE A 101 25.78 -0.18 -12.78
CA ILE A 101 25.27 -0.98 -13.89
C ILE A 101 25.16 -0.07 -15.10
N ILE A 102 25.98 -0.35 -16.12
CA ILE A 102 26.00 0.34 -17.41
C ILE A 102 25.54 -0.65 -18.48
N ASP A 103 24.30 -0.57 -18.84
CA ASP A 103 23.64 -1.40 -19.84
C ASP A 103 23.29 -0.61 -21.11
N ASP A 104 22.51 -1.22 -22.01
CA ASP A 104 22.07 -0.61 -23.27
C ASP A 104 20.96 0.43 -23.09
N THR A 105 20.51 0.71 -21.87
CA THR A 105 19.51 1.76 -21.59
C THR A 105 20.03 3.11 -22.05
N PRO A 106 19.36 3.81 -23.01
CA PRO A 106 19.88 5.05 -23.55
C PRO A 106 19.97 6.13 -22.45
N GLU A 107 21.08 6.90 -22.48
CA GLU A 107 21.29 8.09 -21.67
C GLU A 107 21.06 7.89 -20.15
N ALA A 108 21.36 6.71 -19.63
CA ALA A 108 21.19 6.39 -18.21
C ALA A 108 22.30 5.48 -17.67
N ILE A 109 22.57 5.62 -16.36
CA ILE A 109 23.37 4.70 -15.56
C ILE A 109 22.56 4.32 -14.33
N THR A 110 22.54 3.05 -14.01
CA THR A 110 21.85 2.51 -12.85
C THR A 110 22.86 2.28 -11.71
N LEU A 111 22.53 2.82 -10.53
CA LEU A 111 23.27 2.62 -9.29
C LEU A 111 22.56 1.57 -8.45
N SER A 112 23.29 0.56 -7.96
CA SER A 112 22.74 -0.51 -7.14
C SER A 112 23.46 -0.59 -5.80
N SER A 113 22.71 -0.48 -4.71
CA SER A 113 23.19 -0.68 -3.35
C SER A 113 22.02 -0.81 -2.39
N PHE A 114 22.16 -1.63 -1.36
CA PHE A 114 21.20 -1.72 -0.26
C PHE A 114 21.23 -0.47 0.63
N ASP A 115 22.39 0.19 0.75
CA ASP A 115 22.52 1.41 1.54
C ASP A 115 22.13 2.64 0.70
N GLN A 116 20.96 3.20 1.01
CA GLN A 116 20.44 4.39 0.34
C GLN A 116 21.34 5.61 0.51
N THR A 117 22.06 5.72 1.63
CA THR A 117 22.97 6.83 1.91
C THR A 117 24.19 6.77 0.97
N ARG A 118 24.79 5.59 0.82
CA ARG A 118 25.90 5.37 -0.13
C ARG A 118 25.46 5.61 -1.57
N ARG A 119 24.27 5.13 -1.92
CA ARG A 119 23.70 5.30 -3.26
C ARG A 119 23.46 6.78 -3.58
N GLU A 120 23.01 7.57 -2.61
CA GLU A 120 22.84 9.02 -2.77
C GLU A 120 24.19 9.73 -2.94
N VAL A 121 25.22 9.36 -2.18
CA VAL A 121 26.58 9.87 -2.39
C VAL A 121 27.07 9.56 -3.80
N ALA A 122 26.87 8.34 -4.29
CA ALA A 122 27.26 7.93 -5.64
C ALA A 122 26.51 8.74 -6.71
N ARG A 123 25.18 8.95 -6.52
CA ARG A 123 24.36 9.78 -7.40
C ARG A 123 24.86 11.21 -7.49
N MET A 124 25.03 11.85 -6.33
CA MET A 124 25.55 13.23 -6.25
C MET A 124 26.95 13.35 -6.87
N THR A 125 27.79 12.34 -6.67
CA THR A 125 29.15 12.30 -7.23
C THR A 125 29.10 12.22 -8.74
N LEU A 126 28.29 11.32 -9.30
CA LEU A 126 28.13 11.18 -10.75
C LEU A 126 27.61 12.47 -11.38
N GLU A 127 26.56 13.07 -10.83
CA GLU A 127 25.98 14.32 -11.33
C GLU A 127 27.04 15.45 -11.38
N ARG A 128 27.86 15.57 -10.35
CA ARG A 128 28.94 16.56 -10.31
C ARG A 128 30.07 16.30 -11.32
N LEU A 129 30.44 15.01 -11.45
CA LEU A 129 31.47 14.60 -12.41
C LEU A 129 30.99 14.78 -13.86
N ILE A 130 29.73 14.52 -14.13
CA ILE A 130 29.08 14.76 -15.42
C ILE A 130 29.08 16.26 -15.74
N GLY A 131 28.65 17.09 -14.78
CA GLY A 131 28.63 18.55 -14.94
C GLY A 131 30.02 19.19 -15.10
N ASP A 132 31.03 18.70 -14.38
CA ASP A 132 32.43 19.17 -14.46
C ASP A 132 33.17 18.64 -15.70
N GLY A 133 32.72 17.50 -16.23
CA GLY A 133 33.32 16.84 -17.38
C GLY A 133 34.69 16.24 -17.15
N ARG A 134 35.29 16.33 -15.95
CA ARG A 134 36.62 15.80 -15.59
C ARG A 134 36.47 14.51 -14.79
N ILE A 135 36.57 13.36 -15.48
CA ILE A 135 36.38 12.04 -14.87
C ILE A 135 37.72 11.29 -14.87
N HIS A 136 38.40 11.26 -13.71
CA HIS A 136 39.58 10.45 -13.46
C HIS A 136 39.66 10.06 -11.97
N PRO A 137 40.37 8.98 -11.59
CA PRO A 137 40.33 8.42 -10.23
C PRO A 137 40.52 9.42 -9.10
N ALA A 138 41.56 10.23 -9.14
CA ALA A 138 41.82 11.23 -8.08
C ALA A 138 40.67 12.27 -7.94
N ARG A 139 40.06 12.67 -9.06
CA ARG A 139 38.92 13.59 -9.03
C ARG A 139 37.67 12.92 -8.50
N ILE A 140 37.51 11.62 -8.78
CA ILE A 140 36.40 10.80 -8.25
C ILE A 140 36.49 10.74 -6.73
N GLU A 141 37.62 10.36 -6.17
CA GLU A 141 37.88 10.29 -4.73
C GLU A 141 37.61 11.63 -4.05
N GLU A 142 38.19 12.72 -4.59
CA GLU A 142 37.95 14.08 -4.07
C GLU A 142 36.46 14.46 -4.08
N THR A 143 35.76 14.13 -5.15
CA THR A 143 34.34 14.46 -5.30
C THR A 143 33.46 13.62 -4.37
N VAL A 144 33.78 12.34 -4.18
CA VAL A 144 33.09 11.46 -3.21
C VAL A 144 33.18 12.04 -1.80
N GLU A 145 34.37 12.45 -1.35
CA GLU A 145 34.52 13.02 0.00
C GLU A 145 33.75 14.34 0.17
N LYS A 146 33.74 15.19 -0.86
CA LYS A 146 32.92 16.41 -0.85
C LYS A 146 31.43 16.07 -0.78
N CYS A 147 30.95 15.09 -1.57
CA CYS A 147 29.56 14.69 -1.55
C CYS A 147 29.13 14.06 -0.22
N ARG A 148 30.01 13.28 0.42
CA ARG A 148 29.76 12.76 1.78
C ARG A 148 29.54 13.88 2.78
N HIS A 149 30.42 14.85 2.78
CA HIS A 149 30.32 16.02 3.68
C HIS A 149 29.05 16.83 3.41
N ASP A 150 28.72 17.08 2.14
CA ASP A 150 27.53 17.83 1.77
C ASP A 150 26.25 17.09 2.13
N LEU A 151 26.23 15.76 1.97
CA LEU A 151 25.11 14.92 2.39
C LEU A 151 24.90 14.95 3.92
N GLU A 152 26.00 14.94 4.70
CA GLU A 152 25.90 15.10 6.16
C GLU A 152 25.29 16.44 6.56
N LEU A 153 25.68 17.53 5.87
CA LEU A 153 25.09 18.85 6.08
C LEU A 153 23.60 18.87 5.68
N GLN A 154 23.23 18.20 4.60
CA GLN A 154 21.83 18.08 4.21
C GLN A 154 21.02 17.29 5.25
N MET A 155 21.53 16.15 5.73
CA MET A 155 20.87 15.38 6.81
C MET A 155 20.63 16.25 8.04
N LYS A 156 21.63 17.00 8.47
CA LYS A 156 21.49 17.91 9.61
C LYS A 156 20.40 18.96 9.38
N ARG A 157 20.37 19.60 8.21
CA ARG A 157 19.34 20.60 7.86
C ARG A 157 17.93 20.01 7.80
N GLU A 158 17.78 18.79 7.27
CA GLU A 158 16.48 18.12 7.23
C GLU A 158 15.98 17.76 8.63
N GLY A 159 16.89 17.31 9.51
CA GLY A 159 16.55 17.07 10.92
C GLY A 159 16.16 18.36 11.65
N GLU A 160 16.92 19.44 11.47
CA GLU A 160 16.59 20.76 12.03
C GLU A 160 15.24 21.27 11.53
N ARG A 161 14.94 21.09 10.24
CA ARG A 161 13.65 21.45 9.64
C ARG A 161 12.50 20.68 10.29
N ALA A 162 12.62 19.36 10.41
CA ALA A 162 11.60 18.52 11.02
C ALA A 162 11.32 18.88 12.48
N VAL A 163 12.36 19.14 13.25
CA VAL A 163 12.25 19.54 14.66
C VAL A 163 11.58 20.92 14.80
N MET A 164 11.94 21.87 13.93
CA MET A 164 11.37 23.21 13.90
C MET A 164 9.88 23.19 13.50
N GLU A 165 9.52 22.41 12.47
CA GLU A 165 8.16 22.29 11.98
C GLU A 165 7.21 21.70 13.04
N LEU A 166 7.69 20.73 13.82
CA LEU A 166 6.93 20.12 14.91
C LEU A 166 6.92 20.94 16.21
N GLY A 167 7.71 22.02 16.29
CA GLY A 167 7.85 22.85 17.49
C GLY A 167 8.51 22.12 18.66
N ILE A 168 9.43 21.21 18.38
CA ILE A 168 10.16 20.43 19.37
C ILE A 168 11.47 21.17 19.71
N HIS A 169 11.77 21.33 21.00
CA HIS A 169 12.98 22.04 21.45
C HIS A 169 13.83 21.17 22.36
N GLY A 170 15.15 21.47 22.42
CA GLY A 170 16.07 20.81 23.34
C GLY A 170 16.41 19.38 22.98
N LEU A 171 16.38 19.00 21.70
CA LEU A 171 16.96 17.73 21.22
C LEU A 171 18.47 17.82 21.11
N HIS A 172 19.15 16.73 21.40
CA HIS A 172 20.60 16.65 21.24
C HIS A 172 20.96 16.77 19.74
N PRO A 173 22.05 17.50 19.35
CA PRO A 173 22.42 17.68 17.94
C PRO A 173 22.62 16.37 17.17
N ASP A 174 23.13 15.33 17.82
CA ASP A 174 23.29 14.02 17.17
C ASP A 174 21.94 13.34 16.89
N LEU A 175 20.94 13.51 17.78
CA LEU A 175 19.58 13.03 17.50
C LEU A 175 18.99 13.76 16.30
N ILE A 176 19.21 15.06 16.17
CA ILE A 176 18.77 15.85 15.02
C ILE A 176 19.38 15.32 13.72
N LYS A 177 20.70 14.99 13.75
CA LYS A 177 21.39 14.38 12.61
C LYS A 177 20.79 13.02 12.24
N LEU A 178 20.48 12.16 13.23
CA LEU A 178 19.85 10.87 13.01
C LEU A 178 18.43 11.00 12.46
N ILE A 179 17.62 11.96 12.95
CA ILE A 179 16.31 12.28 12.39
C ILE A 179 16.43 12.65 10.91
N GLY A 180 17.39 13.51 10.56
CA GLY A 180 17.62 13.88 9.17
C GLY A 180 18.06 12.71 8.29
N ARG A 181 18.78 11.73 8.85
CA ARG A 181 19.18 10.50 8.16
C ARG A 181 17.99 9.63 7.77
N LEU A 182 16.89 9.68 8.53
CA LEU A 182 15.63 8.98 8.20
C LEU A 182 15.07 9.42 6.83
N LYS A 183 15.42 10.58 6.30
CA LYS A 183 15.05 11.01 4.93
C LYS A 183 15.55 10.03 3.86
N TYR A 184 16.69 9.41 4.11
CA TYR A 184 17.34 8.46 3.20
C TYR A 184 17.05 7.00 3.60
N ARG A 185 15.98 6.77 4.32
CA ARG A 185 15.50 5.45 4.73
C ARG A 185 14.05 5.26 4.30
N THR A 186 13.81 4.19 3.56
CA THR A 186 12.46 3.77 3.16
C THR A 186 12.14 2.44 3.84
N SER A 187 10.97 2.34 4.43
CA SER A 187 10.47 1.12 5.07
C SER A 187 9.04 0.88 4.61
N PHE A 188 8.75 -0.31 4.08
CA PHE A 188 7.44 -0.66 3.53
C PHE A 188 6.89 0.37 2.51
N GLY A 189 7.77 0.89 1.64
CA GLY A 189 7.42 1.87 0.62
C GLY A 189 7.18 3.30 1.14
N GLN A 190 7.29 3.55 2.44
CA GLN A 190 7.12 4.86 3.06
C GLN A 190 8.48 5.44 3.50
N ASN A 191 8.69 6.72 3.25
CA ASN A 191 9.88 7.44 3.76
C ASN A 191 9.82 7.55 5.28
N ALA A 192 10.87 7.12 5.98
CA ALA A 192 10.87 7.04 7.43
C ALA A 192 10.79 8.41 8.12
N LEU A 193 11.40 9.46 7.57
CA LEU A 193 11.28 10.81 8.13
C LEU A 193 9.86 11.35 8.01
N THR A 194 9.26 11.22 6.83
CA THR A 194 7.88 11.68 6.58
C THR A 194 6.91 10.95 7.50
N HIS A 195 7.05 9.63 7.63
CA HIS A 195 6.25 8.82 8.55
C HIS A 195 6.41 9.29 10.01
N SER A 196 7.64 9.46 10.49
CA SER A 196 7.88 9.93 11.87
C SER A 196 7.28 11.31 12.13
N MET A 197 7.30 12.21 11.15
CA MET A 197 6.65 13.51 11.27
C MET A 197 5.12 13.39 11.30
N GLU A 198 4.53 12.54 10.48
CA GLU A 198 3.08 12.27 10.50
C GLU A 198 2.64 11.67 11.85
N VAL A 199 3.39 10.67 12.34
CA VAL A 199 3.13 10.08 13.66
C VAL A 199 3.21 11.15 14.76
N ALA A 200 4.21 12.04 14.70
CA ALA A 200 4.33 13.15 15.66
C ALA A 200 3.14 14.11 15.61
N TRP A 201 2.62 14.45 14.43
CA TRP A 201 1.44 15.28 14.25
C TRP A 201 0.18 14.61 14.82
N VAL A 202 -0.07 13.35 14.43
CA VAL A 202 -1.23 12.58 14.89
C VAL A 202 -1.17 12.38 16.40
N ALA A 203 0.00 12.00 16.95
CA ALA A 203 0.20 11.85 18.37
C ALA A 203 -0.05 13.17 19.15
N GLY A 204 0.39 14.29 18.57
CA GLY A 204 0.12 15.61 19.15
C GLY A 204 -1.37 15.96 19.22
N LEU A 205 -2.14 15.62 18.18
CA LEU A 205 -3.60 15.80 18.14
C LEU A 205 -4.29 14.91 19.17
N LEU A 206 -3.98 13.60 19.17
CA LEU A 206 -4.56 12.65 20.14
C LEU A 206 -4.23 13.04 21.59
N ALA A 207 -3.00 13.50 21.84
CA ALA A 207 -2.59 13.95 23.17
C ALA A 207 -3.37 15.19 23.63
N GLY A 208 -3.65 16.13 22.72
CA GLY A 208 -4.47 17.29 23.01
C GLY A 208 -5.89 16.91 23.43
N GLU A 209 -6.55 16.01 22.70
CA GLU A 209 -7.89 15.50 23.00
C GLU A 209 -7.95 14.70 24.32
N MET A 210 -6.88 13.95 24.64
CA MET A 210 -6.79 13.14 25.84
C MET A 210 -6.25 13.88 27.07
N GLY A 211 -5.91 15.17 26.97
CA GLY A 211 -5.32 15.96 28.06
C GLY A 211 -3.89 15.53 28.43
N VAL A 212 -3.16 14.88 27.53
CA VAL A 212 -1.76 14.49 27.70
C VAL A 212 -0.85 15.58 27.15
N ASN A 213 0.41 15.62 27.60
CA ASN A 213 1.37 16.63 27.14
C ASN A 213 1.66 16.50 25.65
N VAL A 214 1.17 17.45 24.86
CA VAL A 214 1.28 17.51 23.39
C VAL A 214 2.73 17.55 22.91
N THR A 215 3.60 18.31 23.60
CA THR A 215 5.02 18.43 23.21
C THR A 215 5.75 17.12 23.42
N MET A 216 5.45 16.40 24.51
CA MET A 216 6.02 15.07 24.74
C MET A 216 5.52 14.05 23.70
N ALA A 217 4.24 14.12 23.33
CA ALA A 217 3.67 13.21 22.34
C ALA A 217 4.29 13.44 20.94
N ARG A 218 4.43 14.69 20.50
CA ARG A 218 5.13 15.00 19.25
C ARG A 218 6.59 14.54 19.28
N ARG A 219 7.28 14.75 20.39
CA ARG A 219 8.67 14.32 20.55
C ARG A 219 8.80 12.79 20.50
N ALA A 220 7.94 12.06 21.19
CA ALA A 220 7.90 10.59 21.18
C ALA A 220 7.56 10.07 19.79
N GLY A 221 6.58 10.67 19.09
CA GLY A 221 6.23 10.32 17.73
C GLY A 221 7.36 10.55 16.71
N LEU A 222 8.12 11.64 16.83
CA LEU A 222 9.27 11.89 15.98
C LEU A 222 10.42 10.89 16.21
N LEU A 223 10.57 10.40 17.44
CA LEU A 223 11.67 9.52 17.85
C LEU A 223 11.33 8.04 17.84
N HIS A 224 10.04 7.64 17.63
CA HIS A 224 9.63 6.24 17.79
C HIS A 224 10.44 5.28 16.89
N ASP A 225 10.76 5.71 15.69
CA ASP A 225 11.47 4.97 14.66
C ASP A 225 12.93 5.41 14.46
N ILE A 226 13.53 6.13 15.40
CA ILE A 226 14.90 6.68 15.27
C ILE A 226 15.95 5.58 15.04
N GLY A 227 15.71 4.37 15.52
CA GLY A 227 16.61 3.24 15.33
C GLY A 227 16.78 2.83 13.87
N LYS A 228 15.78 3.09 13.02
CA LYS A 228 15.88 2.85 11.56
C LYS A 228 16.98 3.67 10.87
N ALA A 229 17.48 4.70 11.52
CA ALA A 229 18.66 5.45 11.01
C ALA A 229 19.95 4.64 11.06
N LEU A 230 20.05 3.61 11.90
CA LEU A 230 21.28 2.82 12.16
C LEU A 230 21.08 1.30 12.06
N ASP A 231 19.89 0.80 11.75
CA ASP A 231 19.56 -0.63 11.71
C ASP A 231 20.37 -1.45 10.68
N HIS A 232 21.00 -0.80 9.71
CA HIS A 232 21.92 -1.44 8.77
C HIS A 232 23.38 -1.52 9.26
N GLU A 233 23.72 -0.73 10.26
CA GLU A 233 25.09 -0.64 10.80
C GLU A 233 25.25 -1.37 12.13
N ILE A 234 24.12 -1.56 12.86
CA ILE A 234 24.11 -2.13 14.21
C ILE A 234 23.16 -3.34 14.20
N GLU A 235 23.60 -4.46 14.73
CA GLU A 235 22.76 -5.65 14.92
C GLU A 235 21.70 -5.40 15.99
N GLY A 236 20.44 -5.75 15.71
CA GLY A 236 19.32 -5.63 16.63
C GLY A 236 18.05 -5.10 15.98
N SER A 237 16.94 -5.11 16.71
CA SER A 237 15.71 -4.49 16.24
C SER A 237 15.83 -2.97 16.28
N HIS A 238 15.19 -2.27 15.34
CA HIS A 238 15.16 -0.80 15.33
C HIS A 238 14.58 -0.22 16.63
N VAL A 239 13.68 -0.95 17.30
CA VAL A 239 13.14 -0.58 18.62
C VAL A 239 14.24 -0.55 19.65
N GLN A 240 15.01 -1.64 19.78
CA GLN A 240 16.11 -1.74 20.75
C GLN A 240 17.18 -0.69 20.49
N ILE A 241 17.60 -0.55 19.22
CA ILE A 241 18.57 0.47 18.80
C ILE A 241 18.05 1.88 19.15
N GLY A 242 16.76 2.16 18.87
CA GLY A 242 16.11 3.43 19.20
C GLY A 242 16.09 3.74 20.68
N VAL A 243 15.77 2.74 21.52
CA VAL A 243 15.79 2.83 22.98
C VAL A 243 17.20 3.14 23.49
N ASP A 244 18.22 2.44 23.00
CA ASP A 244 19.62 2.63 23.42
C ASP A 244 20.15 4.02 23.02
N ILE A 245 19.81 4.49 21.82
CA ILE A 245 20.12 5.85 21.37
C ILE A 245 19.45 6.88 22.30
N CYS A 246 18.17 6.75 22.56
CA CYS A 246 17.45 7.70 23.40
C CYS A 246 17.94 7.68 24.87
N ARG A 247 18.32 6.52 25.39
CA ARG A 247 18.98 6.41 26.71
C ARG A 247 20.35 7.11 26.74
N LYS A 248 21.16 6.91 25.70
CA LYS A 248 22.49 7.55 25.58
C LYS A 248 22.38 9.08 25.61
N TYR A 249 21.38 9.65 24.95
CA TYR A 249 21.16 11.09 24.91
C TYR A 249 20.23 11.62 26.02
N LYS A 250 19.93 10.79 27.03
CA LYS A 250 19.16 11.14 28.25
C LYS A 250 17.76 11.68 27.95
N GLU A 251 17.06 11.07 27.00
CA GLU A 251 15.65 11.37 26.75
C GLU A 251 14.78 10.98 27.94
N ASN A 252 13.58 11.57 28.02
CA ASN A 252 12.63 11.29 29.09
C ASN A 252 12.23 9.80 29.11
N THR A 253 12.17 9.20 30.29
CA THR A 253 11.82 7.78 30.47
C THR A 253 10.46 7.41 29.90
N GLN A 254 9.47 8.32 29.92
CA GLN A 254 8.16 8.08 29.32
C GLN A 254 8.24 8.04 27.79
N ILE A 255 9.11 8.86 27.16
CA ILE A 255 9.37 8.82 25.73
C ILE A 255 10.06 7.52 25.36
N ILE A 256 11.08 7.11 26.13
CA ILE A 256 11.80 5.85 25.92
C ILE A 256 10.84 4.66 26.02
N HIS A 257 9.96 4.65 27.04
CA HIS A 257 8.94 3.60 27.17
C HIS A 257 7.95 3.58 25.98
N ALA A 258 7.54 4.75 25.49
CA ALA A 258 6.67 4.83 24.31
C ALA A 258 7.35 4.27 23.05
N ILE A 259 8.67 4.51 22.88
CA ILE A 259 9.48 3.92 21.81
C ILE A 259 9.58 2.41 21.96
N GLU A 260 9.78 1.90 23.18
CA GLU A 260 9.91 0.48 23.47
C GLU A 260 8.61 -0.31 23.20
N ALA A 261 7.45 0.33 23.50
CA ALA A 261 6.14 -0.32 23.47
C ALA A 261 5.38 -0.18 22.14
N HIS A 262 5.85 0.62 21.14
CA HIS A 262 5.04 0.99 19.98
C HIS A 262 4.65 -0.19 19.08
N HIS A 263 5.44 -1.27 19.03
CA HIS A 263 5.09 -2.50 18.29
C HIS A 263 4.41 -3.57 19.15
N GLY A 264 4.23 -3.34 20.45
CA GLY A 264 3.57 -4.28 21.36
C GLY A 264 4.48 -5.36 21.93
N ASP A 265 5.80 -5.33 21.68
CA ASP A 265 6.78 -6.24 22.28
C ASP A 265 6.86 -6.04 23.81
N VAL A 266 6.58 -4.83 24.27
CA VAL A 266 6.47 -4.46 25.67
C VAL A 266 5.07 -3.89 25.92
N GLU A 267 4.45 -4.29 27.04
CA GLU A 267 3.12 -3.82 27.42
C GLU A 267 3.12 -2.28 27.64
N PRO A 268 2.26 -1.51 26.95
CA PRO A 268 2.17 -0.07 27.13
C PRO A 268 1.56 0.27 28.51
N LYS A 269 2.33 0.96 29.37
CA LYS A 269 1.93 1.32 30.75
C LYS A 269 1.53 2.78 30.91
N THR A 270 1.73 3.60 29.88
CA THR A 270 1.45 5.05 29.95
C THR A 270 0.49 5.46 28.84
N PRO A 271 -0.38 6.47 29.06
CA PRO A 271 -1.22 7.02 28.01
C PRO A 271 -0.42 7.44 26.77
N LEU A 272 0.81 7.94 26.98
CA LEU A 272 1.71 8.32 25.89
C LEU A 272 2.07 7.13 24.99
N ALA A 273 2.34 5.95 25.56
CA ALA A 273 2.67 4.75 24.79
C ALA A 273 1.49 4.28 23.92
N PHE A 274 0.27 4.29 24.44
CA PHE A 274 -0.95 3.99 23.68
C PHE A 274 -1.18 5.00 22.53
N ILE A 275 -0.95 6.29 22.80
CA ILE A 275 -1.07 7.34 21.78
C ILE A 275 -0.08 7.10 20.63
N ILE A 276 1.18 6.78 20.92
CA ILE A 276 2.20 6.53 19.90
C ILE A 276 1.86 5.29 19.08
N GLN A 277 1.47 4.19 19.71
CA GLN A 277 1.03 2.98 19.03
C GLN A 277 -0.16 3.24 18.09
N ALA A 278 -1.16 3.98 18.55
CA ALA A 278 -2.32 4.36 17.74
C ALA A 278 -1.93 5.28 16.58
N ALA A 279 -1.07 6.28 16.83
CA ALA A 279 -0.62 7.23 15.82
C ALA A 279 0.21 6.57 14.72
N ASP A 280 1.10 5.63 15.08
CA ASP A 280 1.86 4.81 14.14
C ASP A 280 0.92 3.97 13.27
N ALA A 281 -0.01 3.24 13.88
CA ALA A 281 -1.00 2.44 13.16
C ALA A 281 -1.84 3.29 12.18
N ILE A 282 -2.28 4.48 12.58
CA ILE A 282 -3.04 5.41 11.72
C ILE A 282 -2.19 5.87 10.54
N SER A 283 -0.94 6.29 10.77
CA SER A 283 -0.04 6.74 9.71
C SER A 283 0.26 5.60 8.72
N ALA A 284 0.50 4.38 9.22
CA ALA A 284 0.77 3.20 8.40
C ALA A 284 -0.45 2.74 7.57
N ALA A 285 -1.67 2.87 8.12
CA ALA A 285 -2.91 2.45 7.48
C ALA A 285 -3.50 3.50 6.51
N ARG A 286 -2.98 4.71 6.49
CA ARG A 286 -3.46 5.80 5.64
C ARG A 286 -3.37 5.42 4.16
N PRO A 287 -4.44 5.63 3.35
CA PRO A 287 -4.38 5.40 1.91
C PRO A 287 -3.25 6.20 1.25
N GLY A 288 -2.38 5.52 0.52
CA GLY A 288 -1.22 6.11 -0.15
C GLY A 288 0.01 6.35 0.74
N ALA A 289 -0.01 5.99 2.02
CA ALA A 289 1.15 6.05 2.92
C ALA A 289 2.24 5.06 2.48
N ARG A 290 1.83 3.84 2.21
CA ARG A 290 2.68 2.83 1.57
C ARG A 290 2.50 3.00 0.06
N ARG A 291 3.57 3.24 -0.67
CA ARG A 291 3.55 3.15 -2.13
C ARG A 291 3.30 1.68 -2.49
N GLU A 292 2.03 1.29 -2.51
CA GLU A 292 1.66 0.12 -3.29
C GLU A 292 1.98 0.49 -4.73
N ASN A 293 2.72 -0.35 -5.43
CA ASN A 293 2.88 -0.22 -6.86
C ASN A 293 1.48 -0.08 -7.46
N VAL A 294 1.28 0.94 -8.29
CA VAL A 294 0.01 1.14 -9.00
C VAL A 294 -0.37 -0.16 -9.71
N GLU A 295 0.61 -0.91 -10.23
CA GLU A 295 0.41 -2.20 -10.86
C GLU A 295 -0.08 -3.29 -9.90
N SER A 296 0.46 -3.38 -8.67
CA SER A 296 0.00 -4.37 -7.67
C SER A 296 -1.39 -4.02 -7.16
N TYR A 297 -1.68 -2.73 -7.03
CA TYR A 297 -3.00 -2.23 -6.70
C TYR A 297 -4.03 -2.56 -7.80
N VAL A 298 -3.72 -2.29 -9.07
CA VAL A 298 -4.60 -2.63 -10.20
C VAL A 298 -4.79 -4.13 -10.30
N LYS A 299 -3.73 -4.94 -10.21
CA LYS A 299 -3.81 -6.41 -10.20
C LYS A 299 -4.67 -6.95 -9.05
N ARG A 300 -4.65 -6.29 -7.90
CA ARG A 300 -5.52 -6.69 -6.77
C ARG A 300 -6.99 -6.39 -7.05
N LEU A 301 -7.30 -5.23 -7.64
CA LEU A 301 -8.67 -4.91 -8.06
C LEU A 301 -9.16 -5.88 -9.13
N GLU A 302 -8.36 -6.16 -10.15
CA GLU A 302 -8.67 -7.12 -11.19
C GLU A 302 -8.93 -8.52 -10.62
N LYS A 303 -8.10 -8.99 -9.70
CA LYS A 303 -8.31 -10.28 -9.03
C LYS A 303 -9.58 -10.31 -8.17
N LEU A 304 -9.92 -9.23 -7.46
CA LEU A 304 -11.17 -9.13 -6.71
C LEU A 304 -12.39 -9.24 -7.64
N GLU A 305 -12.35 -8.57 -8.78
CA GLU A 305 -13.40 -8.63 -9.79
C GLU A 305 -13.46 -10.01 -10.47
N GLU A 306 -12.32 -10.63 -10.77
CA GLU A 306 -12.21 -11.96 -11.35
C GLU A 306 -12.77 -13.04 -10.39
N ILE A 307 -12.37 -13.03 -9.12
CA ILE A 307 -12.86 -13.95 -8.09
C ILE A 307 -14.38 -13.82 -7.96
N SER A 308 -14.88 -12.58 -7.87
CA SER A 308 -16.30 -12.32 -7.70
C SER A 308 -17.11 -12.72 -8.93
N SER A 309 -16.58 -12.52 -10.13
CA SER A 309 -17.21 -12.89 -11.40
C SER A 309 -17.16 -14.39 -11.70
N SER A 310 -16.31 -15.16 -11.01
CA SER A 310 -16.17 -16.60 -11.22
C SER A 310 -17.35 -17.44 -10.69
N PHE A 311 -18.28 -16.82 -9.94
CA PHE A 311 -19.44 -17.52 -9.39
C PHE A 311 -20.59 -17.54 -10.39
N GLU A 312 -21.28 -18.67 -10.44
CA GLU A 312 -22.44 -18.84 -11.31
C GLU A 312 -23.58 -17.90 -10.88
N GLY A 313 -24.20 -17.24 -11.85
CA GLY A 313 -25.27 -16.28 -11.59
C GLY A 313 -24.81 -14.84 -11.35
N VAL A 314 -23.52 -14.57 -11.29
CA VAL A 314 -22.98 -13.20 -11.27
C VAL A 314 -23.01 -12.64 -12.69
N GLU A 315 -23.54 -11.44 -12.86
CA GLU A 315 -23.58 -10.72 -14.11
C GLU A 315 -22.35 -9.80 -14.27
N GLN A 316 -22.04 -9.03 -13.22
CA GLN A 316 -20.90 -8.12 -13.17
C GLN A 316 -20.44 -7.95 -11.73
N ALA A 317 -19.15 -7.72 -11.55
CA ALA A 317 -18.54 -7.37 -10.27
C ALA A 317 -17.63 -6.15 -10.44
N PHE A 318 -17.70 -5.24 -9.48
CA PHE A 318 -16.92 -4.01 -9.47
C PHE A 318 -16.24 -3.83 -8.11
N ALA A 319 -14.94 -3.67 -8.12
CA ALA A 319 -14.18 -3.25 -6.96
C ALA A 319 -14.28 -1.71 -6.81
N VAL A 320 -14.86 -1.24 -5.71
CA VAL A 320 -15.05 0.18 -5.42
C VAL A 320 -14.36 0.56 -4.10
N GLN A 321 -14.27 1.87 -3.80
CA GLN A 321 -13.61 2.38 -2.60
C GLN A 321 -12.18 1.86 -2.42
N ALA A 322 -11.39 1.89 -3.49
CA ALA A 322 -10.01 1.41 -3.49
C ALA A 322 -9.87 -0.08 -3.09
N GLY A 323 -10.82 -0.93 -3.50
CA GLY A 323 -10.83 -2.36 -3.21
C GLY A 323 -11.32 -2.74 -1.80
N ARG A 324 -11.92 -1.79 -1.06
CA ARG A 324 -12.52 -2.06 0.26
C ARG A 324 -13.97 -2.52 0.18
N GLU A 325 -14.63 -2.34 -0.96
CA GLU A 325 -15.97 -2.85 -1.24
C GLU A 325 -15.99 -3.49 -2.63
N VAL A 326 -16.59 -4.67 -2.73
CA VAL A 326 -16.90 -5.30 -4.02
C VAL A 326 -18.41 -5.28 -4.19
N ARG A 327 -18.89 -4.67 -5.27
CA ARG A 327 -20.30 -4.65 -5.67
C ARG A 327 -20.52 -5.67 -6.76
N ILE A 328 -21.43 -6.59 -6.50
CA ILE A 328 -21.71 -7.74 -7.35
C ILE A 328 -23.16 -7.67 -7.79
N LEU A 329 -23.37 -7.55 -9.08
CA LEU A 329 -24.68 -7.60 -9.70
C LEU A 329 -24.98 -9.04 -10.10
N VAL A 330 -26.12 -9.56 -9.67
CA VAL A 330 -26.54 -10.93 -9.96
C VAL A 330 -27.74 -10.97 -10.89
N LYS A 331 -27.79 -12.01 -11.72
CA LYS A 331 -28.92 -12.27 -12.61
C LYS A 331 -30.14 -12.67 -11.80
N THR A 332 -31.23 -11.93 -11.96
CA THR A 332 -32.51 -12.15 -11.26
C THR A 332 -33.17 -13.48 -11.60
N ASP A 333 -32.87 -14.03 -12.79
CA ASP A 333 -33.45 -15.26 -13.30
C ASP A 333 -32.77 -16.52 -12.73
N VAL A 334 -31.53 -16.38 -12.20
CA VAL A 334 -30.71 -17.50 -11.75
C VAL A 334 -30.60 -17.55 -10.23
N ILE A 335 -30.58 -16.40 -9.54
CA ILE A 335 -30.34 -16.30 -8.10
C ILE A 335 -31.59 -15.73 -7.41
N SER A 336 -32.13 -16.50 -6.43
CA SER A 336 -33.23 -16.07 -5.55
C SER A 336 -32.67 -15.21 -4.38
N ASP A 337 -33.57 -14.49 -3.68
CA ASP A 337 -33.20 -13.63 -2.54
C ASP A 337 -32.52 -14.40 -1.41
N ASP A 338 -32.92 -15.63 -1.15
CA ASP A 338 -32.29 -16.50 -0.16
C ASP A 338 -30.88 -16.94 -0.57
N GLN A 339 -30.64 -17.11 -1.86
CA GLN A 339 -29.34 -17.49 -2.40
C GLN A 339 -28.34 -16.31 -2.40
N VAL A 340 -28.80 -15.06 -2.44
CA VAL A 340 -27.94 -13.86 -2.35
C VAL A 340 -27.09 -13.88 -1.07
N ILE A 341 -27.68 -14.27 0.05
CA ILE A 341 -26.97 -14.31 1.35
C ILE A 341 -25.88 -15.40 1.34
N LEU A 342 -26.20 -16.55 0.78
CA LEU A 342 -25.26 -17.68 0.68
C LEU A 342 -24.11 -17.34 -0.29
N LEU A 343 -24.43 -16.72 -1.41
CA LEU A 343 -23.47 -16.28 -2.40
C LEU A 343 -22.51 -15.24 -1.81
N ALA A 344 -23.01 -14.25 -1.08
CA ALA A 344 -22.18 -13.24 -0.41
C ALA A 344 -21.17 -13.88 0.54
N ARG A 345 -21.58 -14.87 1.33
CA ARG A 345 -20.69 -15.62 2.23
C ARG A 345 -19.67 -16.46 1.47
N ALA A 346 -20.08 -17.12 0.40
CA ALA A 346 -19.18 -17.94 -0.41
C ALA A 346 -18.10 -17.09 -1.10
N ILE A 347 -18.50 -15.92 -1.62
CA ILE A 347 -17.55 -14.97 -2.22
C ILE A 347 -16.61 -14.41 -1.16
N ALA A 348 -17.10 -13.99 0.01
CA ALA A 348 -16.28 -13.47 1.09
C ALA A 348 -15.24 -14.51 1.52
N LYS A 349 -15.64 -15.75 1.72
CA LYS A 349 -14.71 -16.83 2.07
C LYS A 349 -13.67 -17.09 0.98
N LYS A 350 -14.07 -17.09 -0.30
CA LYS A 350 -13.12 -17.30 -1.40
C LYS A 350 -12.12 -16.13 -1.52
N ILE A 351 -12.54 -14.89 -1.22
CA ILE A 351 -11.66 -13.73 -1.16
C ILE A 351 -10.65 -13.89 0.00
N GLU A 352 -11.13 -14.31 1.19
CA GLU A 352 -10.27 -14.58 2.36
C GLU A 352 -9.24 -15.68 2.07
N ASP A 353 -9.64 -16.76 1.39
CA ASP A 353 -8.75 -17.89 1.09
C ASP A 353 -7.74 -17.59 -0.04
N THR A 354 -8.02 -16.58 -0.89
CA THR A 354 -7.24 -16.37 -2.15
C THR A 354 -6.42 -15.09 -2.15
N LEU A 355 -6.81 -14.07 -1.39
CA LEU A 355 -6.18 -12.75 -1.43
C LEU A 355 -5.68 -12.31 -0.05
N ASP A 356 -4.43 -11.84 -0.02
CA ASP A 356 -3.91 -11.11 1.13
C ASP A 356 -4.28 -9.63 1.03
N TYR A 357 -5.02 -9.12 2.01
CA TYR A 357 -5.44 -7.71 2.06
C TYR A 357 -5.40 -7.16 3.49
N PRO A 358 -4.97 -5.91 3.66
CA PRO A 358 -4.98 -5.27 4.96
C PRO A 358 -6.39 -4.75 5.30
N GLY A 359 -7.01 -5.32 6.33
CA GLY A 359 -8.31 -4.86 6.84
C GLY A 359 -9.49 -5.72 6.41
N GLN A 360 -10.67 -5.13 6.25
CA GLN A 360 -11.92 -5.82 5.87
C GLN A 360 -12.36 -5.40 4.47
N ILE A 361 -12.80 -6.36 3.66
CA ILE A 361 -13.44 -6.12 2.37
C ILE A 361 -14.93 -6.35 2.53
N LYS A 362 -15.73 -5.34 2.20
CA LYS A 362 -17.19 -5.43 2.20
C LYS A 362 -17.67 -6.06 0.90
N VAL A 363 -18.29 -7.22 0.97
CA VAL A 363 -18.93 -7.88 -0.17
C VAL A 363 -20.40 -7.47 -0.22
N ASN A 364 -20.81 -6.76 -1.27
CA ASN A 364 -22.14 -6.24 -1.47
C ASN A 364 -22.77 -6.88 -2.71
N VAL A 365 -23.66 -7.85 -2.52
CA VAL A 365 -24.39 -8.52 -3.60
C VAL A 365 -25.72 -7.82 -3.82
N ILE A 366 -25.97 -7.38 -5.05
CA ILE A 366 -27.12 -6.60 -5.44
C ILE A 366 -27.92 -7.39 -6.50
N ARG A 367 -29.18 -7.65 -6.20
CA ARG A 367 -30.17 -8.17 -7.13
C ARG A 367 -31.12 -7.05 -7.51
N GLU A 368 -31.09 -6.61 -8.77
CA GLU A 368 -31.86 -5.47 -9.23
C GLU A 368 -32.81 -5.87 -10.35
N SER A 369 -34.09 -5.52 -10.20
CA SER A 369 -35.12 -5.66 -11.24
C SER A 369 -35.52 -4.26 -11.70
N ARG A 370 -35.39 -3.98 -12.99
CA ARG A 370 -35.79 -2.70 -13.58
C ARG A 370 -36.98 -2.88 -14.51
N ALA A 371 -38.06 -2.17 -14.26
CA ALA A 371 -39.15 -2.00 -15.19
C ALA A 371 -39.12 -0.57 -15.76
N VAL A 372 -39.10 -0.45 -17.10
CA VAL A 372 -39.10 0.87 -17.77
C VAL A 372 -40.39 0.99 -18.58
N GLU A 373 -41.22 1.94 -18.21
CA GLU A 373 -42.40 2.34 -18.95
C GLU A 373 -42.30 3.79 -19.41
N TYR A 374 -42.72 4.04 -20.66
CA TYR A 374 -42.75 5.40 -21.20
C TYR A 374 -44.18 5.96 -21.16
N ALA A 375 -44.38 7.03 -20.37
CA ALA A 375 -45.62 7.76 -20.37
C ALA A 375 -45.76 8.60 -21.65
N ASN A 376 -46.46 8.10 -22.65
CA ASN A 376 -46.80 8.83 -23.86
C ASN A 376 -48.07 9.65 -23.61
N LYS A 377 -47.96 11.00 -23.56
CA LYS A 377 -49.12 11.86 -23.67
C LYS A 377 -49.70 11.73 -25.08
N ALA A 378 -50.80 11.02 -25.25
CA ALA A 378 -51.60 11.17 -26.45
C ALA A 378 -52.04 12.62 -26.57
N PHE A 379 -51.61 13.32 -27.59
CA PHE A 379 -52.17 14.63 -27.94
C PHE A 379 -53.63 14.37 -28.36
N SER A 380 -54.58 14.67 -27.50
CA SER A 380 -55.97 14.80 -27.86
C SER A 380 -56.11 16.06 -28.72
N ALA A 381 -56.04 15.90 -30.03
CA ALA A 381 -56.40 16.96 -30.96
C ALA A 381 -57.92 17.16 -30.91
N GLY A 382 -58.38 17.96 -29.97
CA GLY A 382 -59.69 18.57 -30.00
C GLY A 382 -59.60 19.92 -30.70
N CYS A 383 -59.63 19.90 -31.99
CA CYS A 383 -60.08 21.10 -32.72
C CYS A 383 -60.72 20.63 -34.05
N ARG A 384 -62.05 20.58 -34.01
CA ARG A 384 -62.85 20.60 -35.22
C ARG A 384 -62.85 22.02 -35.75
N VAL A 385 -62.21 22.25 -36.93
CA VAL A 385 -62.67 23.24 -37.88
C VAL A 385 -62.36 22.78 -39.27
N PHE A 386 -63.40 22.77 -40.08
CA PHE A 386 -63.47 22.58 -41.52
C PHE A 386 -62.32 23.19 -42.34
N CYS A 387 -61.74 22.44 -43.26
CA CYS A 387 -61.71 22.88 -44.64
C CYS A 387 -61.31 21.74 -45.60
N THR A 388 -62.11 21.65 -46.62
CA THR A 388 -62.03 20.80 -47.80
C THR A 388 -60.81 21.12 -48.65
N ALA A 389 -60.26 20.12 -49.29
CA ALA A 389 -59.73 20.01 -50.65
C ALA A 389 -58.33 19.43 -50.75
N ALA A 390 -58.31 18.28 -51.34
CA ALA A 390 -57.46 17.75 -52.41
C ALA A 390 -55.93 17.91 -52.35
N CYS A 391 -55.28 16.84 -52.36
CA CYS A 391 -54.38 16.30 -53.41
C CYS A 391 -53.27 15.46 -52.82
N PHE A 392 -53.27 14.23 -53.19
CA PHE A 392 -52.11 13.40 -53.61
C PHE A 392 -50.73 13.87 -53.20
N PHE A 393 -50.02 13.06 -52.40
CA PHE A 393 -48.73 12.47 -52.78
C PHE A 393 -48.24 11.44 -51.73
N ALA A 394 -47.69 10.38 -52.21
CA ALA A 394 -47.28 9.15 -51.52
C ALA A 394 -46.04 9.31 -50.62
N PRO A 395 -45.80 8.40 -49.67
CA PRO A 395 -44.77 8.52 -48.69
C PRO A 395 -43.41 7.98 -49.19
N LYS A 396 -42.36 8.77 -49.07
CA LYS A 396 -40.99 8.26 -49.14
C LYS A 396 -40.47 7.97 -47.71
N ARG A 397 -40.21 6.69 -47.48
CA ARG A 397 -39.44 6.22 -46.35
C ARG A 397 -38.06 6.87 -46.32
N LEU A 398 -37.73 7.59 -45.28
CA LEU A 398 -36.36 8.00 -44.94
C LEU A 398 -35.86 7.11 -43.80
N HIS A 399 -34.99 6.22 -44.22
CA HIS A 399 -34.11 5.49 -43.29
C HIS A 399 -33.03 6.43 -42.80
N PHE A 400 -32.96 6.65 -41.49
CA PHE A 400 -31.79 7.23 -40.81
C PHE A 400 -31.02 6.12 -40.14
N PRO A 401 -29.73 5.94 -40.42
CA PRO A 401 -28.92 4.99 -39.68
C PRO A 401 -28.44 5.57 -38.36
N LEU A 402 -28.64 4.83 -37.29
CA LEU A 402 -28.05 5.06 -35.97
C LEU A 402 -26.51 5.00 -36.10
N LYS A 403 -25.84 6.12 -36.00
CA LYS A 403 -24.40 6.20 -35.81
C LYS A 403 -24.09 5.95 -34.33
N LYS A 404 -23.43 4.81 -34.06
CA LYS A 404 -22.67 4.56 -32.85
C LYS A 404 -21.70 5.71 -32.59
N VAL A 405 -21.83 6.39 -31.47
CA VAL A 405 -20.81 7.30 -30.96
C VAL A 405 -19.79 6.49 -30.21
N SER A 406 -18.71 6.15 -30.90
CA SER A 406 -17.49 5.63 -30.32
C SER A 406 -16.67 6.83 -29.83
N TRP A 407 -16.61 7.01 -28.53
CA TRP A 407 -15.67 7.89 -27.87
C TRP A 407 -14.49 7.07 -27.41
N MET A 408 -13.51 6.89 -28.26
CA MET A 408 -12.10 6.69 -27.90
C MET A 408 -11.25 6.56 -29.19
N GLN A 409 -10.20 7.31 -29.21
CA GLN A 409 -9.10 7.37 -30.17
C GLN A 409 -9.12 8.59 -31.11
N LYS A 410 -8.51 9.68 -30.60
CA LYS A 410 -7.60 10.52 -31.40
C LYS A 410 -6.93 11.56 -30.46
N LYS A 411 -5.78 11.22 -29.93
CA LYS A 411 -4.72 12.18 -29.62
C LYS A 411 -3.40 11.60 -30.07
N ALA A 412 -3.03 11.94 -31.27
CA ALA A 412 -1.63 12.05 -31.68
C ALA A 412 -1.58 12.83 -33.00
N LYS A 413 -0.76 13.86 -32.98
CA LYS A 413 -0.25 14.70 -34.06
C LYS A 413 -1.02 15.98 -34.39
N SER A 414 -0.51 17.09 -33.83
CA SER A 414 0.03 18.19 -34.63
C SER A 414 0.69 19.21 -33.68
N ASN A 415 1.97 19.46 -33.94
CA ASN A 415 2.74 20.61 -33.52
C ASN A 415 2.13 21.88 -34.12
N ASP A 416 1.97 22.94 -33.32
CA ASP A 416 2.50 24.26 -33.65
C ASP A 416 2.31 25.22 -32.48
N PRO A 417 3.24 26.15 -32.24
CA PRO A 417 3.31 26.98 -31.03
C PRO A 417 2.73 28.39 -31.27
N GLY A 418 2.17 28.97 -30.22
CA GLY A 418 1.99 30.43 -30.17
C GLY A 418 0.55 30.86 -29.87
N THR A 419 0.36 31.29 -28.67
CA THR A 419 -0.16 32.60 -28.26
C THR A 419 -0.77 32.52 -26.85
N GLU A 420 -0.14 33.29 -26.00
CA GLU A 420 -0.68 33.72 -24.70
C GLU A 420 -2.06 34.38 -24.85
N ARG A 421 -2.95 34.10 -23.90
CA ARG A 421 -3.74 35.13 -23.22
C ARG A 421 -4.50 34.55 -22.01
N SER A 422 -4.19 35.15 -20.89
CA SER A 422 -4.89 35.15 -19.62
C SER A 422 -6.40 35.33 -19.77
N ILE A 423 -7.21 34.62 -19.01
CA ILE A 423 -8.40 35.17 -18.34
C ILE A 423 -8.66 34.32 -17.07
N VAL A 424 -8.71 35.03 -15.96
CA VAL A 424 -9.22 34.74 -14.63
C VAL A 424 -10.71 34.38 -14.70
N LEU A 425 -11.08 33.28 -14.10
CA LEU A 425 -12.19 33.17 -13.12
C LEU A 425 -12.19 31.77 -12.55
#